data_e6883d02b14f11609ba915962e0ca571
#
_entry.id   e6883d02b14f11609ba915962e0ca571
#
_cell.length_a   1.000
_cell.length_b   1.000
_cell.length_c   1.000
_cell.angle_alpha   90.00
_cell.angle_beta   90.00
_cell.angle_gamma   90.00
#
_symmetry.space_group_name_H-M   'P 1'
#
loop_
_entity.id
_entity.type
_entity.pdbx_description
1 polymer ?
#
loop_
_entity_poly.entity_id
_entity_poly.type
_entity_poly.pdbx_seq_one_letter_code
_entity_poly.pdbx_strand_id
1 'polypeptide(L)'
;AFTLGSADADITLIEVYDSNCSFCRRAADDVKAMTAADPDLAVSLINAPSLGLPSVQAARVEYAVKQLGGDAKVREFHARSMKARGVFDGPRALELAADLGLDRKAVEEAADRPDIGQTIVQAVRLANATNLAATPSWLIAGAAIIGWPGRAVMERIVKAVRDCDKPVCG
;
A
#
# COMPACT_ATOMS: atom_id res chain seq x y z
N ALA A 1 2.58 7.85 0.36
CA ALA A 1 2.01 6.96 -0.65
C ALA A 1 3.00 6.71 -1.79
N PHE A 2 2.83 5.64 -2.51
CA PHE A 2 3.47 5.33 -3.80
C PHE A 2 2.45 4.61 -4.69
N THR A 3 2.70 4.54 -6.00
CA THR A 3 1.69 4.06 -6.96
C THR A 3 2.20 2.85 -7.73
N LEU A 4 1.33 1.85 -7.89
CA LEU A 4 1.45 0.75 -8.86
C LEU A 4 0.64 1.12 -10.11
N GLY A 5 1.10 0.69 -11.28
CA GLY A 5 0.48 1.06 -12.56
C GLY A 5 1.02 2.37 -13.14
N SER A 6 0.33 2.91 -14.14
CA SER A 6 0.73 4.13 -14.86
C SER A 6 0.40 5.39 -14.05
N ALA A 7 1.26 6.41 -14.17
CA ALA A 7 0.96 7.73 -13.63
C ALA A 7 -0.16 8.45 -14.41
N ASP A 8 -0.38 8.05 -15.68
CA ASP A 8 -1.37 8.64 -16.59
C ASP A 8 -2.66 7.80 -16.66
N ALA A 9 -2.85 6.86 -15.71
CA ALA A 9 -4.04 6.02 -15.64
C ALA A 9 -5.33 6.85 -15.48
N ASP A 10 -6.39 6.46 -16.18
CA ASP A 10 -7.70 7.10 -16.09
C ASP A 10 -8.41 6.80 -14.77
N ILE A 11 -8.14 5.62 -14.19
CA ILE A 11 -8.67 5.19 -12.89
C ILE A 11 -7.53 5.03 -11.88
N THR A 12 -7.68 5.69 -10.73
CA THR A 12 -6.81 5.47 -9.58
C THR A 12 -7.61 4.95 -8.40
N LEU A 13 -7.31 3.71 -7.97
CA LEU A 13 -7.71 3.18 -6.67
C LEU A 13 -6.75 3.72 -5.60
N ILE A 14 -7.28 4.02 -4.41
CA ILE A 14 -6.44 4.22 -3.23
C ILE A 14 -6.60 3.00 -2.32
N GLU A 15 -5.51 2.35 -1.96
CA GLU A 15 -5.49 1.28 -0.97
C GLU A 15 -4.87 1.77 0.33
N VAL A 16 -5.59 1.59 1.43
CA VAL A 16 -5.05 1.69 2.80
C VAL A 16 -4.73 0.29 3.28
N TYR A 17 -3.49 0.03 3.61
CA TYR A 17 -3.01 -1.30 3.97
C TYR A 17 -2.08 -1.32 5.19
N ASP A 18 -1.83 -2.54 5.68
CA ASP A 18 -0.83 -2.86 6.71
C ASP A 18 -0.03 -4.08 6.27
N SER A 19 1.29 -4.04 6.39
CA SER A 19 2.21 -5.12 5.95
C SER A 19 2.00 -6.43 6.68
N ASN A 20 1.40 -6.43 7.87
CA ASN A 20 1.06 -7.62 8.64
C ASN A 20 -0.38 -8.09 8.46
N CYS A 21 -1.18 -7.36 7.68
CA CYS A 21 -2.55 -7.75 7.39
C CYS A 21 -2.59 -8.91 6.39
N SER A 22 -3.15 -10.06 6.80
CA SER A 22 -3.23 -11.25 5.96
C SER A 22 -4.14 -11.05 4.72
N PHE A 23 -5.15 -10.19 4.83
CA PHE A 23 -6.03 -9.85 3.71
C PHE A 23 -5.33 -8.93 2.71
N CYS A 24 -4.49 -7.96 3.19
CA CYS A 24 -3.66 -7.13 2.32
C CYS A 24 -2.66 -8.00 1.54
N ARG A 25 -2.01 -8.96 2.22
CA ARG A 25 -1.08 -9.91 1.58
C ARG A 25 -1.76 -10.74 0.48
N ARG A 26 -3.02 -11.15 0.69
CA ARG A 26 -3.79 -11.85 -0.35
C ARG A 26 -4.18 -10.95 -1.52
N ALA A 27 -4.51 -9.69 -1.26
CA ALA A 27 -4.86 -8.72 -2.29
C ALA A 27 -3.66 -8.33 -3.17
N ALA A 28 -2.45 -8.29 -2.62
CA ALA A 28 -1.28 -7.72 -3.28
C ALA A 28 -0.92 -8.36 -4.63
N ASP A 29 -1.02 -9.70 -4.75
CA ASP A 29 -0.75 -10.39 -6.02
C ASP A 29 -1.85 -10.11 -7.07
N ASP A 30 -3.11 -10.02 -6.64
CA ASP A 30 -4.24 -9.65 -7.50
C ASP A 30 -4.12 -8.20 -7.99
N VAL A 31 -3.79 -7.27 -7.09
CA VAL A 31 -3.57 -5.84 -7.41
C VAL A 31 -2.45 -5.69 -8.44
N LYS A 32 -1.33 -6.39 -8.24
CA LYS A 32 -0.23 -6.42 -9.21
C LYS A 32 -0.68 -6.96 -10.57
N ALA A 33 -1.49 -8.02 -10.58
CA ALA A 33 -1.99 -8.60 -11.82
C ALA A 33 -3.00 -7.68 -12.52
N MET A 34 -3.86 -6.97 -11.76
CA MET A 34 -4.81 -6.00 -12.31
C MET A 34 -4.09 -4.82 -12.97
N THR A 35 -3.12 -4.20 -12.29
CA THR A 35 -2.35 -3.07 -12.84
C THR A 35 -1.43 -3.47 -14.00
N ALA A 36 -1.01 -4.72 -14.09
CA ALA A 36 -0.25 -5.23 -15.22
C ALA A 36 -1.13 -5.55 -16.46
N ALA A 37 -2.39 -5.94 -16.22
CA ALA A 37 -3.35 -6.27 -17.28
C ALA A 37 -4.07 -5.04 -17.85
N ASP A 38 -4.15 -3.96 -17.07
CA ASP A 38 -4.88 -2.75 -17.39
C ASP A 38 -3.93 -1.54 -17.26
N PRO A 39 -3.38 -1.04 -18.38
CA PRO A 39 -2.44 0.10 -18.37
C PRO A 39 -3.09 1.42 -17.93
N ASP A 40 -4.43 1.50 -17.98
CA ASP A 40 -5.20 2.67 -17.57
C ASP A 40 -5.72 2.56 -16.13
N LEU A 41 -5.19 1.59 -15.36
CA LEU A 41 -5.45 1.43 -13.93
C LEU A 41 -4.19 1.70 -13.11
N ALA A 42 -4.32 2.56 -12.11
CA ALA A 42 -3.31 2.77 -11.07
C ALA A 42 -3.85 2.44 -9.68
N VAL A 43 -2.97 2.05 -8.77
CA VAL A 43 -3.29 1.88 -7.35
C VAL A 43 -2.30 2.66 -6.51
N SER A 44 -2.79 3.68 -5.81
CA SER A 44 -2.01 4.45 -4.84
C SER A 44 -2.07 3.78 -3.48
N LEU A 45 -0.92 3.39 -2.95
CA LEU A 45 -0.76 2.61 -1.73
C LEU A 45 -0.40 3.50 -0.55
N ILE A 46 -1.18 3.42 0.53
CA ILE A 46 -0.97 4.14 1.79
C ILE A 46 -0.78 3.11 2.91
N ASN A 47 0.44 2.98 3.41
CA ASN A 47 0.70 2.16 4.59
C ASN A 47 0.23 2.91 5.85
N ALA A 48 -0.87 2.43 6.44
CA ALA A 48 -1.42 2.92 7.70
C ALA A 48 -1.41 1.79 8.73
N PRO A 49 -0.30 1.62 9.47
CA PRO A 49 -0.12 0.47 10.37
C PRO A 49 -1.15 0.47 11.49
N SER A 50 -1.93 -0.60 11.60
CA SER A 50 -3.02 -0.77 12.56
C SER A 50 -2.90 -2.03 13.44
N LEU A 51 -1.93 -2.92 13.14
CA LEU A 51 -1.78 -4.22 13.77
C LEU A 51 -0.63 -4.26 14.80
N GLY A 52 -0.38 -3.13 15.45
CA GLY A 52 0.56 -3.04 16.58
C GLY A 52 1.98 -2.61 16.20
N LEU A 53 2.88 -2.71 17.18
CA LEU A 53 4.25 -2.20 17.07
C LEU A 53 5.05 -2.77 15.89
N PRO A 54 5.00 -4.07 15.58
CA PRO A 54 5.72 -4.61 14.41
C PRO A 54 5.31 -3.93 13.10
N SER A 55 4.01 -3.67 12.92
CA SER A 55 3.50 -2.96 11.73
C SER A 55 4.01 -1.53 11.65
N VAL A 56 4.05 -0.82 12.79
CA VAL A 56 4.59 0.53 12.86
C VAL A 56 6.08 0.55 12.49
N GLN A 57 6.86 -0.40 13.01
CA GLN A 57 8.27 -0.52 12.70
C GLN A 57 8.50 -0.80 11.20
N ALA A 58 7.76 -1.76 10.63
CA ALA A 58 7.86 -2.08 9.21
C ALA A 58 7.45 -0.89 8.32
N ALA A 59 6.40 -0.17 8.68
CA ALA A 59 5.96 1.02 7.96
C ALA A 59 7.01 2.14 7.98
N ARG A 60 7.69 2.36 9.12
CA ARG A 60 8.80 3.31 9.22
C ARG A 60 9.90 3.00 8.22
N VAL A 61 10.32 1.74 8.15
CA VAL A 61 11.33 1.29 7.19
C VAL A 61 10.85 1.45 5.75
N GLU A 62 9.61 1.11 5.44
CA GLU A 62 9.06 1.28 4.09
C GLU A 62 9.06 2.75 3.64
N TYR A 63 8.65 3.68 4.51
CA TYR A 63 8.72 5.12 4.21
C TYR A 63 10.16 5.60 4.03
N ALA A 64 11.12 5.08 4.82
CA ALA A 64 12.54 5.36 4.65
C ALA A 64 13.08 4.80 3.32
N VAL A 65 12.70 3.58 2.94
CA VAL A 65 13.03 2.98 1.63
C VAL A 65 12.53 3.86 0.49
N LYS A 66 11.30 4.37 0.58
CA LYS A 66 10.79 5.32 -0.43
C LYS A 66 11.64 6.60 -0.49
N GLN A 67 11.98 7.16 0.65
CA GLN A 67 12.72 8.42 0.73
C GLN A 67 14.15 8.29 0.16
N LEU A 68 14.83 7.18 0.42
CA LEU A 68 16.20 6.95 0.03
C LEU A 68 16.33 6.30 -1.36
N GLY A 69 15.42 5.39 -1.70
CA GLY A 69 15.48 4.57 -2.90
C GLY A 69 14.45 4.95 -3.99
N GLY A 70 13.53 5.86 -3.68
CA GLY A 70 12.49 6.30 -4.61
C GLY A 70 11.41 5.25 -4.88
N ASP A 71 10.56 5.55 -5.85
CA ASP A 71 9.35 4.75 -6.14
C ASP A 71 9.67 3.33 -6.64
N ALA A 72 10.75 3.14 -7.39
CA ALA A 72 11.14 1.81 -7.86
C ALA A 72 11.49 0.88 -6.69
N LYS A 73 12.26 1.36 -5.73
CA LYS A 73 12.68 0.58 -4.57
C LYS A 73 11.53 0.28 -3.61
N VAL A 74 10.65 1.25 -3.35
CA VAL A 74 9.51 1.01 -2.46
C VAL A 74 8.49 0.05 -3.07
N ARG A 75 8.29 0.06 -4.40
CA ARG A 75 7.43 -0.93 -5.08
C ARG A 75 8.00 -2.35 -4.94
N GLU A 76 9.30 -2.52 -5.10
CA GLU A 76 9.96 -3.81 -4.91
C GLU A 76 9.92 -4.26 -3.44
N PHE A 77 10.18 -3.34 -2.50
CA PHE A 77 10.05 -3.57 -1.07
C PHE A 77 8.65 -4.05 -0.71
N HIS A 78 7.61 -3.33 -1.15
CA HIS A 78 6.21 -3.70 -0.95
C HIS A 78 5.90 -5.09 -1.50
N ALA A 79 6.27 -5.37 -2.76
CA ALA A 79 6.00 -6.66 -3.39
C ALA A 79 6.64 -7.84 -2.62
N ARG A 80 7.81 -7.64 -2.01
CA ARG A 80 8.51 -8.66 -1.22
C ARG A 80 7.98 -8.74 0.22
N SER A 81 7.66 -7.60 0.85
CA SER A 81 7.08 -7.56 2.20
C SER A 81 5.71 -8.25 2.27
N MET A 82 4.86 -8.08 1.24
CA MET A 82 3.56 -8.75 1.16
C MET A 82 3.67 -10.27 1.04
N LYS A 83 4.81 -10.81 0.61
CA LYS A 83 5.10 -12.26 0.58
C LYS A 83 5.75 -12.79 1.84
N ALA A 84 6.04 -11.93 2.81
CA ALA A 84 6.68 -12.34 4.05
C ALA A 84 5.77 -13.27 4.87
N ARG A 85 6.32 -14.36 5.38
CA ARG A 85 5.61 -15.27 6.28
C ARG A 85 5.79 -14.83 7.73
N GLY A 86 4.74 -14.97 8.53
CA GLY A 86 4.76 -14.58 9.95
C GLY A 86 4.77 -13.05 10.13
N VAL A 87 5.21 -12.61 11.30
CA VAL A 87 5.30 -11.19 11.63
C VAL A 87 6.42 -10.52 10.84
N PHE A 88 6.11 -9.41 10.21
CA PHE A 88 7.06 -8.56 9.48
C PHE A 88 7.30 -7.30 10.30
N ASP A 89 8.39 -7.28 11.04
CA ASP A 89 8.78 -6.23 11.98
C ASP A 89 9.93 -5.35 11.44
N GLY A 90 10.43 -4.44 12.26
CA GLY A 90 11.53 -3.53 11.91
C GLY A 90 12.81 -4.26 11.48
N PRO A 91 13.35 -5.21 12.27
CA PRO A 91 14.53 -5.98 11.89
C PRO A 91 14.42 -6.65 10.53
N ARG A 92 13.30 -7.33 10.26
CA ARG A 92 13.06 -7.99 8.96
C ARG A 92 12.87 -7.00 7.82
N ALA A 93 12.25 -5.85 8.09
CA ALA A 93 12.12 -4.80 7.11
C ALA A 93 13.49 -4.18 6.74
N LEU A 94 14.37 -3.99 7.71
CA LEU A 94 15.75 -3.51 7.47
C LEU A 94 16.59 -4.54 6.69
N GLU A 95 16.42 -5.83 6.97
CA GLU A 95 17.05 -6.90 6.17
C GLU A 95 16.57 -6.84 4.72
N LEU A 96 15.28 -6.73 4.51
CA LEU A 96 14.71 -6.60 3.16
C LEU A 96 15.23 -5.35 2.44
N ALA A 97 15.36 -4.21 3.12
CA ALA A 97 15.91 -2.99 2.53
C ALA A 97 17.38 -3.18 2.10
N ALA A 98 18.19 -3.86 2.92
CA ALA A 98 19.57 -4.22 2.59
C ALA A 98 19.64 -5.17 1.38
N ASP A 99 18.78 -6.17 1.31
CA ASP A 99 18.66 -7.08 0.14
C ASP A 99 18.30 -6.35 -1.15
N LEU A 100 17.64 -5.19 -1.04
CA LEU A 100 17.34 -4.31 -2.17
C LEU A 100 18.49 -3.35 -2.53
N GLY A 101 19.64 -3.50 -1.86
CA GLY A 101 20.86 -2.71 -2.10
C GLY A 101 20.86 -1.34 -1.44
N LEU A 102 20.03 -1.11 -0.44
CA LEU A 102 20.07 0.11 0.37
C LEU A 102 21.01 -0.10 1.58
N ASP A 103 21.71 0.97 1.96
CA ASP A 103 22.52 0.93 3.18
C ASP A 103 21.63 0.79 4.42
N ARG A 104 21.78 -0.32 5.13
CA ARG A 104 20.93 -0.69 6.29
C ARG A 104 20.93 0.42 7.36
N LYS A 105 22.11 0.99 7.65
CA LYS A 105 22.25 2.00 8.68
C LYS A 105 21.56 3.30 8.27
N ALA A 106 21.75 3.72 7.03
CA ALA A 106 21.07 4.90 6.50
C ALA A 106 19.52 4.74 6.51
N VAL A 107 19.01 3.55 6.19
CA VAL A 107 17.56 3.25 6.26
C VAL A 107 17.07 3.29 7.70
N GLU A 108 17.80 2.72 8.65
CA GLU A 108 17.45 2.74 10.08
C GLU A 108 17.42 4.17 10.62
N GLU A 109 18.46 4.96 10.37
CA GLU A 109 18.53 6.37 10.75
C GLU A 109 17.37 7.19 10.13
N ALA A 110 17.06 6.96 8.86
CA ALA A 110 15.93 7.60 8.20
C ALA A 110 14.57 7.18 8.81
N ALA A 111 14.39 5.89 9.10
CA ALA A 111 13.17 5.34 9.70
C ALA A 111 12.87 5.95 11.08
N ASP A 112 13.92 6.32 11.83
CA ASP A 112 13.79 6.94 13.16
C ASP A 112 13.51 8.45 13.13
N ARG A 113 13.58 9.08 11.97
CA ARG A 113 13.34 10.52 11.84
C ARG A 113 11.91 10.92 12.23
N PRO A 114 11.73 12.10 12.82
CA PRO A 114 10.42 12.62 13.21
C PRO A 114 9.44 12.80 12.04
N ASP A 115 9.92 13.18 10.85
CA ASP A 115 9.09 13.37 9.65
C ASP A 115 8.46 12.05 9.15
N ILE A 116 9.20 10.93 9.24
CA ILE A 116 8.65 9.60 8.98
C ILE A 116 7.55 9.26 10.00
N GLY A 117 7.79 9.52 11.28
CA GLY A 117 6.78 9.33 12.32
C GLY A 117 5.52 10.15 12.08
N GLN A 118 5.68 11.43 11.70
CA GLN A 118 4.55 12.31 11.35
C GLN A 118 3.78 11.81 10.13
N THR A 119 4.48 11.29 9.10
CA THR A 119 3.85 10.71 7.91
C THR A 119 2.95 9.54 8.27
N ILE A 120 3.40 8.65 9.16
CA ILE A 120 2.58 7.52 9.65
C ILE A 120 1.35 8.02 10.42
N VAL A 121 1.55 8.98 11.32
CA VAL A 121 0.42 9.57 12.08
C VAL A 121 -0.61 10.18 11.14
N GLN A 122 -0.17 10.89 10.08
CA GLN A 122 -1.06 11.46 9.07
C GLN A 122 -1.80 10.37 8.29
N ALA A 123 -1.12 9.29 7.88
CA ALA A 123 -1.75 8.15 7.19
C ALA A 123 -2.84 7.50 8.04
N VAL A 124 -2.55 7.23 9.31
CA VAL A 124 -3.52 6.65 10.25
C VAL A 124 -4.69 7.61 10.51
N ARG A 125 -4.42 8.91 10.68
CA ARG A 125 -5.49 9.92 10.86
C ARG A 125 -6.38 10.01 9.62
N LEU A 126 -5.79 10.01 8.42
CA LEU A 126 -6.55 10.02 7.18
C LEU A 126 -7.46 8.79 7.08
N ALA A 127 -6.90 7.59 7.32
CA ALA A 127 -7.67 6.34 7.30
C ALA A 127 -8.86 6.38 8.29
N ASN A 128 -8.64 6.89 9.52
CA ASN A 128 -9.72 7.04 10.49
C ASN A 128 -10.77 8.08 10.06
N ALA A 129 -10.35 9.23 9.56
CA ALA A 129 -11.24 10.31 9.15
C ALA A 129 -12.12 9.95 7.94
N THR A 130 -11.64 9.01 7.10
CA THR A 130 -12.35 8.53 5.91
C THR A 130 -13.06 7.20 6.11
N ASN A 131 -13.11 6.66 7.33
CA ASN A 131 -13.63 5.33 7.68
C ASN A 131 -12.93 4.17 6.94
N LEU A 132 -11.66 4.34 6.58
CA LEU A 132 -10.81 3.34 5.93
C LEU A 132 -9.79 2.72 6.90
N ALA A 133 -10.06 2.73 8.21
CA ALA A 133 -9.13 2.24 9.25
C ALA A 133 -8.95 0.71 9.25
N ALA A 134 -9.93 -0.04 8.78
CA ALA A 134 -9.79 -1.48 8.57
C ALA A 134 -8.93 -1.74 7.30
N THR A 135 -8.04 -2.73 7.34
CA THR A 135 -7.16 -3.04 6.21
C THR A 135 -7.44 -4.42 5.59
N PRO A 136 -7.37 -4.56 4.26
CA PRO A 136 -7.28 -3.49 3.30
C PRO A 136 -8.60 -2.71 3.20
N SER A 137 -8.50 -1.42 2.91
CA SER A 137 -9.66 -0.60 2.54
C SER A 137 -9.32 0.19 1.28
N TRP A 138 -10.33 0.48 0.48
CA TRP A 138 -10.16 1.05 -0.84
C TRP A 138 -11.06 2.26 -1.03
N LEU A 139 -10.57 3.23 -1.80
CA LEU A 139 -11.37 4.35 -2.28
C LEU A 139 -11.31 4.40 -3.80
N ILE A 140 -12.46 4.47 -4.44
CA ILE A 140 -12.62 4.64 -5.89
C ILE A 140 -13.87 5.47 -6.19
N ALA A 141 -13.76 6.50 -7.02
CA ALA A 141 -14.88 7.35 -7.42
C ALA A 141 -15.75 7.82 -6.23
N GLY A 142 -15.12 8.18 -5.10
CA GLY A 142 -15.79 8.60 -3.86
C GLY A 142 -16.43 7.50 -3.03
N ALA A 143 -16.39 6.24 -3.46
CA ALA A 143 -16.91 5.10 -2.73
C ALA A 143 -15.82 4.36 -1.95
N ALA A 144 -16.12 4.01 -0.70
CA ALA A 144 -15.27 3.19 0.15
C ALA A 144 -15.63 1.70 0.03
N ILE A 145 -14.62 0.84 -0.08
CA ILE A 145 -14.76 -0.61 -0.05
C ILE A 145 -13.92 -1.12 1.11
N ILE A 146 -14.54 -1.83 2.04
CA ILE A 146 -13.85 -2.37 3.23
C ILE A 146 -13.54 -3.84 3.00
N GLY A 147 -12.28 -4.21 3.22
CA GLY A 147 -11.79 -5.57 2.98
C GLY A 147 -11.39 -5.81 1.52
N TRP A 148 -11.06 -7.05 1.20
CA TRP A 148 -10.75 -7.48 -0.16
C TRP A 148 -11.91 -8.30 -0.75
N PRO A 149 -12.67 -7.75 -1.71
CA PRO A 149 -13.84 -8.45 -2.27
C PRO A 149 -13.44 -9.52 -3.32
N GLY A 150 -12.14 -9.61 -3.63
CA GLY A 150 -11.61 -10.47 -4.68
C GLY A 150 -11.47 -9.75 -6.03
N ARG A 151 -10.50 -10.23 -6.82
CA ARG A 151 -10.08 -9.63 -8.09
C ARG A 151 -11.27 -9.38 -9.04
N ALA A 152 -12.08 -10.40 -9.29
CA ALA A 152 -13.19 -10.30 -10.24
C ALA A 152 -14.25 -9.25 -9.86
N VAL A 153 -14.46 -9.04 -8.54
CA VAL A 153 -15.37 -7.98 -8.06
C VAL A 153 -14.73 -6.61 -8.28
N MET A 154 -13.44 -6.46 -7.94
CA MET A 154 -12.74 -5.20 -8.09
C MET A 154 -12.63 -4.79 -9.57
N GLU A 155 -12.34 -5.72 -10.49
CA GLU A 155 -12.31 -5.46 -11.94
C GLU A 155 -13.69 -5.00 -12.46
N ARG A 156 -14.80 -5.58 -11.96
CA ARG A 156 -16.15 -5.09 -12.31
C ARG A 156 -16.41 -3.67 -11.78
N ILE A 157 -15.93 -3.35 -10.59
CA ILE A 157 -16.05 -1.99 -10.03
C ILE A 157 -15.26 -0.98 -10.87
N VAL A 158 -14.02 -1.31 -11.23
CA VAL A 158 -13.19 -0.47 -12.11
C VAL A 158 -13.89 -0.24 -13.44
N LYS A 159 -14.43 -1.30 -14.06
CA LYS A 159 -15.19 -1.20 -15.30
C LYS A 159 -16.42 -0.31 -15.15
N ALA A 160 -17.20 -0.47 -14.10
CA ALA A 160 -18.38 0.36 -13.85
C ALA A 160 -18.01 1.84 -13.69
N VAL A 161 -16.91 2.14 -12.98
CA VAL A 161 -16.45 3.53 -12.85
C VAL A 161 -16.07 4.12 -14.21
N ARG A 162 -15.44 3.37 -15.12
CA ARG A 162 -15.19 3.84 -16.49
C ARG A 162 -16.46 4.07 -17.30
N ASP A 163 -17.43 3.20 -17.13
CA ASP A 163 -18.67 3.24 -17.92
C ASP A 163 -19.63 4.35 -17.46
N CYS A 164 -19.66 4.67 -16.16
CA CYS A 164 -20.71 5.55 -15.60
C CYS A 164 -20.28 6.41 -14.40
N ASP A 165 -18.99 6.52 -14.11
CA ASP A 165 -18.42 7.26 -12.97
C ASP A 165 -18.91 6.82 -11.57
N LYS A 166 -19.42 5.58 -11.47
CA LYS A 166 -19.96 4.99 -10.24
C LYS A 166 -19.47 3.55 -10.06
N PRO A 167 -19.30 3.08 -8.82
CA PRO A 167 -18.89 1.70 -8.55
C PRO A 167 -19.89 0.64 -9.00
N VAL A 168 -21.14 1.06 -9.21
CA VAL A 168 -22.25 0.24 -9.78
C VAL A 168 -23.06 1.13 -10.69
N CYS A 169 -23.22 0.72 -11.96
CA CYS A 169 -24.12 1.36 -12.90
C CYS A 169 -25.57 0.89 -12.64
N GLY A 170 -26.53 1.81 -12.69
CA GLY A 170 -27.96 1.51 -12.54
C GLY A 170 -28.56 0.89 -13.80
#